data_e3b3c57ae62ad5e496b09955e94e8c40
#
_entry.id   e3b3c57ae62ad5e496b09955e94e8c40
#
_cell.length_a   1.000
_cell.length_b   1.000
_cell.length_c   1.000
_cell.angle_alpha   90.00
_cell.angle_beta   90.00
_cell.angle_gamma   90.00
#
_symmetry.space_group_name_H-M   'P 1'
#
loop_
_entity.id
_entity.type
_entity.pdbx_description
1 polymer ?
#
loop_
_entity_poly.entity_id
_entity_poly.type
_entity_poly.pdbx_seq_one_letter_code
_entity_poly.pdbx_strand_id
1 'polypeptide(L)'
;ARFGTIFYGMGLCHSDGRNHNVDIAISLTRDLNDFTKWTIMAMRGHYNITGPGAVWSWQYGFPYCLDLTKRDIAHMNPGETSSIDLAMRDEVDAFVNIGTDAGAHFPIEAVKHLRKHPWITIDPNICMASEISDLHIPVGIVGVEVPGIVYRMDNVPIQYRKVIDPPEGVISDEELFERIHLRLCELEAEDAVNVPAKAAPEGVRAGE
;
A
#
# COMPACT_ATOMS: atom_id res chain seq x y z
N ALA A 1 -30.90 -22.69 6.22
CA ALA A 1 -30.42 -21.41 6.82
C ALA A 1 -31.19 -20.25 6.22
N ARG A 2 -31.40 -19.17 6.98
CA ARG A 2 -32.06 -17.96 6.46
C ARG A 2 -31.04 -16.99 5.81
N PHE A 3 -29.77 -17.19 6.11
CA PHE A 3 -28.63 -16.42 5.63
C PHE A 3 -27.35 -17.25 5.73
N GLY A 4 -26.50 -17.19 4.73
CA GLY A 4 -25.20 -17.83 4.73
C GLY A 4 -24.07 -16.91 4.30
N THR A 5 -22.85 -17.20 4.74
CA THR A 5 -21.65 -16.50 4.31
C THR A 5 -20.54 -17.49 4.04
N ILE A 6 -19.89 -17.35 2.89
CA ILE A 6 -18.68 -18.08 2.55
C ILE A 6 -17.49 -17.19 2.88
N PHE A 7 -16.60 -17.65 3.75
CA PHE A 7 -15.31 -17.03 4.00
C PHE A 7 -14.23 -17.85 3.27
N TYR A 8 -13.34 -17.18 2.54
CA TYR A 8 -12.23 -17.85 1.91
C TYR A 8 -10.90 -17.13 2.18
N GLY A 9 -9.85 -17.91 2.36
CA GLY A 9 -8.49 -17.43 2.59
C GLY A 9 -7.62 -17.52 1.34
N MET A 10 -6.37 -17.13 1.49
CA MET A 10 -5.37 -17.10 0.41
C MET A 10 -5.10 -18.49 -0.20
N GLY A 11 -5.28 -19.57 0.56
CA GLY A 11 -5.11 -20.93 0.05
C GLY A 11 -5.96 -21.24 -1.19
N LEU A 12 -7.12 -20.59 -1.32
CA LEU A 12 -7.95 -20.73 -2.51
C LEU A 12 -7.28 -20.16 -3.77
N CYS A 13 -6.56 -19.04 -3.63
CA CYS A 13 -5.87 -18.37 -4.72
C CYS A 13 -4.47 -18.94 -5.00
N HIS A 14 -3.82 -19.52 -3.98
CA HIS A 14 -2.47 -20.06 -4.06
C HIS A 14 -2.38 -21.53 -4.47
N SER A 15 -3.50 -22.20 -4.65
CA SER A 15 -3.55 -23.56 -5.20
C SER A 15 -3.57 -23.53 -6.73
N ASP A 16 -3.39 -24.69 -7.35
CA ASP A 16 -3.24 -24.82 -8.81
C ASP A 16 -4.39 -24.21 -9.62
N GLY A 17 -5.60 -24.16 -9.09
CA GLY A 17 -6.76 -23.53 -9.74
C GLY A 17 -6.74 -21.99 -9.73
N ARG A 18 -5.93 -21.34 -8.88
CA ARG A 18 -5.77 -19.87 -8.79
C ARG A 18 -7.09 -19.10 -8.87
N ASN A 19 -7.24 -18.22 -9.87
CA ASN A 19 -8.45 -17.43 -10.10
C ASN A 19 -9.69 -18.29 -10.36
N HIS A 20 -9.57 -19.45 -11.00
CA HIS A 20 -10.70 -20.34 -11.24
C HIS A 20 -11.35 -20.85 -9.95
N ASN A 21 -10.57 -21.08 -8.89
CA ASN A 21 -11.12 -21.46 -7.59
C ASN A 21 -11.96 -20.34 -6.98
N VAL A 22 -11.53 -19.07 -7.15
CA VAL A 22 -12.31 -17.92 -6.71
C VAL A 22 -13.59 -17.78 -7.53
N ASP A 23 -13.51 -17.94 -8.85
CA ASP A 23 -14.67 -17.91 -9.74
C ASP A 23 -15.71 -18.99 -9.38
N ILE A 24 -15.24 -20.19 -9.03
CA ILE A 24 -16.12 -21.29 -8.57
C ILE A 24 -16.79 -20.92 -7.24
N ALA A 25 -16.05 -20.32 -6.30
CA ALA A 25 -16.62 -19.91 -5.02
C ALA A 25 -17.65 -18.77 -5.18
N ILE A 26 -17.41 -17.83 -6.09
CA ILE A 26 -18.38 -16.77 -6.46
C ILE A 26 -19.61 -17.38 -7.12
N SER A 27 -19.42 -18.31 -8.06
CA SER A 27 -20.50 -19.01 -8.75
C SER A 27 -21.36 -19.82 -7.78
N LEU A 28 -20.74 -20.56 -6.85
CA LEU A 28 -21.45 -21.25 -5.78
C LEU A 28 -22.29 -20.28 -4.93
N THR A 29 -21.71 -19.12 -4.58
CA THR A 29 -22.43 -18.10 -3.80
C THR A 29 -23.64 -17.59 -4.58
N ARG A 30 -23.48 -17.32 -5.87
CA ARG A 30 -24.58 -16.91 -6.77
C ARG A 30 -25.68 -17.98 -6.80
N ASP A 31 -25.35 -19.24 -7.04
CA ASP A 31 -26.32 -20.31 -7.18
C ASP A 31 -27.07 -20.58 -5.85
N LEU A 32 -26.39 -20.40 -4.71
CA LEU A 32 -27.03 -20.50 -3.38
C LEU A 32 -28.02 -19.34 -3.12
N ASN A 33 -27.83 -18.18 -3.77
CA ASN A 33 -28.75 -17.05 -3.67
C ASN A 33 -30.11 -17.31 -4.35
N ASP A 34 -30.24 -18.31 -5.18
CA ASP A 34 -31.54 -18.75 -5.73
C ASP A 34 -32.45 -19.33 -4.63
N PHE A 35 -31.90 -19.81 -3.53
CA PHE A 35 -32.63 -20.42 -2.43
C PHE A 35 -32.76 -19.56 -1.19
N THR A 36 -31.70 -18.83 -0.84
CA THR A 36 -31.66 -17.96 0.33
C THR A 36 -30.49 -16.98 0.17
N LYS A 37 -30.44 -15.95 0.99
CA LYS A 37 -29.39 -14.94 0.92
C LYS A 37 -28.02 -15.49 1.33
N TRP A 38 -27.06 -15.39 0.44
CA TRP A 38 -25.64 -15.73 0.65
C TRP A 38 -24.73 -14.57 0.30
N THR A 39 -23.66 -14.44 1.04
CA THR A 39 -22.56 -13.52 0.77
C THR A 39 -21.24 -14.28 0.71
N ILE A 40 -20.23 -13.67 0.09
CA ILE A 40 -18.86 -14.22 0.06
C ILE A 40 -17.89 -13.11 0.50
N MET A 41 -16.90 -13.50 1.29
CA MET A 41 -15.92 -12.56 1.83
C MET A 41 -14.52 -13.16 1.81
N ALA A 42 -13.57 -12.43 1.22
CA ALA A 42 -12.15 -12.76 1.30
C ALA A 42 -11.61 -12.44 2.70
N MET A 43 -10.96 -13.40 3.33
CA MET A 43 -10.23 -13.20 4.58
C MET A 43 -8.82 -12.70 4.24
N ARG A 44 -8.67 -11.37 4.15
CA ARG A 44 -7.39 -10.72 3.87
C ARG A 44 -6.50 -10.79 5.11
N GLY A 45 -5.19 -10.95 4.89
CA GLY A 45 -4.18 -10.82 5.94
C GLY A 45 -3.83 -9.36 6.21
N HIS A 46 -3.09 -9.11 7.26
CA HIS A 46 -2.67 -7.80 7.74
C HIS A 46 -3.79 -6.86 8.19
N TYR A 47 -3.43 -5.97 9.10
CA TYR A 47 -4.34 -4.98 9.64
C TYR A 47 -4.66 -3.88 8.62
N ASN A 48 -5.95 -3.56 8.48
CA ASN A 48 -6.45 -2.48 7.61
C ASN A 48 -6.04 -2.53 6.12
N ILE A 49 -5.68 -3.69 5.57
CA ILE A 49 -5.29 -3.79 4.15
C ILE A 49 -6.42 -3.37 3.18
N THR A 50 -7.66 -3.40 3.64
CA THR A 50 -8.82 -2.95 2.86
C THR A 50 -8.87 -1.43 2.73
N GLY A 51 -8.40 -0.68 3.73
CA GLY A 51 -8.42 0.79 3.76
C GLY A 51 -7.63 1.42 2.61
N PRO A 52 -6.31 1.16 2.50
CA PRO A 52 -5.52 1.67 1.38
C PRO A 52 -6.06 1.26 0.02
N GLY A 53 -6.48 0.00 -0.14
CA GLY A 53 -7.07 -0.47 -1.39
C GLY A 53 -8.34 0.28 -1.77
N ALA A 54 -9.20 0.63 -0.81
CA ALA A 54 -10.39 1.43 -1.04
C ALA A 54 -10.03 2.86 -1.47
N VAL A 55 -9.11 3.52 -0.75
CA VAL A 55 -8.67 4.89 -1.06
C VAL A 55 -8.03 4.95 -2.45
N TRP A 56 -7.13 4.05 -2.78
CA TRP A 56 -6.52 4.00 -4.11
C TRP A 56 -7.53 3.74 -5.22
N SER A 57 -8.53 2.88 -4.98
CA SER A 57 -9.62 2.64 -5.93
C SER A 57 -10.44 3.91 -6.19
N TRP A 58 -10.66 4.75 -5.19
CA TRP A 58 -11.39 6.02 -5.36
C TRP A 58 -10.57 7.07 -6.12
N GLN A 59 -9.26 7.11 -5.88
CA GLN A 59 -8.38 8.13 -6.45
C GLN A 59 -7.87 7.74 -7.85
N TYR A 60 -7.55 6.47 -8.07
CA TYR A 60 -6.83 6.01 -9.26
C TYR A 60 -7.57 4.92 -10.04
N GLY A 61 -8.68 4.39 -9.53
CA GLY A 61 -9.44 3.30 -10.16
C GLY A 61 -8.91 1.89 -9.88
N PHE A 62 -7.78 1.75 -9.17
CA PHE A 62 -7.12 0.47 -8.90
C PHE A 62 -6.77 0.32 -7.42
N PRO A 63 -6.86 -0.89 -6.82
CA PRO A 63 -6.70 -1.08 -5.38
C PRO A 63 -5.26 -1.23 -4.89
N TYR A 64 -4.28 -1.56 -5.76
CA TYR A 64 -2.87 -1.81 -5.39
C TYR A 64 -1.98 -1.92 -6.64
N CYS A 65 -0.68 -2.10 -6.45
CA CYS A 65 0.33 -2.25 -7.51
C CYS A 65 0.31 -1.09 -8.52
N LEU A 66 0.17 0.15 -8.01
CA LEU A 66 0.08 1.34 -8.84
C LEU A 66 1.46 1.81 -9.26
N ASP A 67 1.65 1.99 -10.55
CA ASP A 67 2.72 2.77 -11.13
C ASP A 67 2.17 4.17 -11.47
N LEU A 68 2.74 5.20 -10.83
CA LEU A 68 2.38 6.61 -10.97
C LEU A 68 3.48 7.41 -11.67
N THR A 69 4.45 6.77 -12.30
CA THR A 69 5.57 7.44 -12.99
C THR A 69 5.11 8.29 -14.18
N LYS A 70 3.96 7.96 -14.78
CA LYS A 70 3.28 8.78 -15.78
C LYS A 70 2.22 9.63 -15.10
N ARG A 71 2.46 10.94 -15.01
CA ARG A 71 1.68 11.90 -14.20
C ARG A 71 0.16 11.81 -14.32
N ASP A 72 -0.38 11.41 -15.47
CA ASP A 72 -1.81 11.49 -15.75
C ASP A 72 -2.50 10.11 -15.83
N ILE A 73 -1.76 9.02 -15.74
CA ILE A 73 -2.30 7.66 -15.91
C ILE A 73 -1.70 6.74 -14.88
N ALA A 74 -2.54 6.26 -13.95
CA ALA A 74 -2.17 5.15 -13.08
C ALA A 74 -2.16 3.85 -13.89
N HIS A 75 -1.08 3.09 -13.81
CA HIS A 75 -0.96 1.78 -14.41
C HIS A 75 -0.94 0.70 -13.32
N MET A 76 -1.73 -0.35 -13.49
CA MET A 76 -1.75 -1.49 -12.59
C MET A 76 -1.59 -2.78 -13.40
N ASN A 77 -0.49 -3.46 -13.18
CA ASN A 77 -0.25 -4.78 -13.75
C ASN A 77 0.51 -5.67 -12.73
N PRO A 78 -0.21 -6.45 -11.89
CA PRO A 78 0.43 -7.42 -10.99
C PRO A 78 1.30 -8.40 -11.80
N GLY A 79 2.56 -8.58 -11.38
CA GLY A 79 3.60 -9.28 -12.14
C GLY A 79 4.54 -8.32 -12.90
N GLU A 80 4.22 -7.02 -12.93
CA GLU A 80 5.05 -5.98 -13.53
C GLU A 80 5.22 -4.78 -12.59
N THR A 81 4.12 -4.26 -12.04
CA THR A 81 4.11 -3.02 -11.25
C THR A 81 3.99 -3.23 -9.75
N SER A 82 4.03 -4.47 -9.25
CA SER A 82 4.08 -4.68 -7.81
C SER A 82 5.42 -4.29 -7.23
N SER A 83 5.45 -3.89 -5.94
CA SER A 83 6.70 -3.57 -5.24
C SER A 83 7.70 -4.73 -5.24
N ILE A 84 7.22 -5.98 -5.23
CA ILE A 84 8.07 -7.17 -5.35
C ILE A 84 8.68 -7.25 -6.76
N ASP A 85 7.88 -7.03 -7.80
CA ASP A 85 8.34 -7.09 -9.20
C ASP A 85 9.42 -6.05 -9.47
N LEU A 86 9.20 -4.80 -9.02
CA LEU A 86 10.16 -3.70 -9.15
C LEU A 86 11.45 -3.99 -8.36
N ALA A 87 11.33 -4.48 -7.12
CA ALA A 87 12.47 -4.85 -6.30
C ALA A 87 13.27 -6.02 -6.90
N MET A 88 12.59 -7.01 -7.48
CA MET A 88 13.27 -8.15 -8.15
C MET A 88 14.07 -7.71 -9.38
N ARG A 89 13.65 -6.66 -10.07
CA ARG A 89 14.33 -6.11 -11.24
C ARG A 89 15.31 -4.99 -10.92
N ASP A 90 15.48 -4.63 -9.63
CA ASP A 90 16.32 -3.51 -9.17
C ASP A 90 15.93 -2.16 -9.80
N GLU A 91 14.61 -1.93 -9.96
CA GLU A 91 14.01 -0.75 -10.59
C GLU A 91 13.48 0.25 -9.55
N VAL A 92 14.17 0.41 -8.43
CA VAL A 92 13.80 1.33 -7.35
C VAL A 92 14.99 2.19 -6.95
N ASP A 93 14.75 3.47 -6.69
CA ASP A 93 15.77 4.42 -6.21
C ASP A 93 15.74 4.59 -4.70
N ALA A 94 14.60 4.33 -4.07
CA ALA A 94 14.37 4.33 -2.64
C ALA A 94 13.18 3.42 -2.31
N PHE A 95 13.13 2.92 -1.08
CA PHE A 95 12.03 2.07 -0.63
C PHE A 95 11.49 2.53 0.72
N VAL A 96 10.17 2.67 0.80
CA VAL A 96 9.46 2.98 2.05
C VAL A 96 8.42 1.89 2.28
N ASN A 97 8.55 1.14 3.36
CA ASN A 97 7.51 0.19 3.76
C ASN A 97 6.79 0.67 5.02
N ILE A 98 5.47 0.47 5.04
CA ILE A 98 4.57 1.00 6.06
C ILE A 98 3.68 -0.13 6.57
N GLY A 99 3.78 -0.42 7.88
CA GLY A 99 2.95 -1.43 8.54
C GLY A 99 3.09 -2.83 7.96
N THR A 100 4.27 -3.18 7.46
CA THR A 100 4.56 -4.50 6.86
C THR A 100 6.01 -4.89 7.04
N ASP A 101 6.30 -6.18 7.09
CA ASP A 101 7.66 -6.71 7.17
C ASP A 101 8.15 -7.21 5.80
N ALA A 102 8.61 -6.28 4.95
CA ALA A 102 9.17 -6.62 3.65
C ALA A 102 10.44 -7.49 3.77
N GLY A 103 11.18 -7.37 4.88
CA GLY A 103 12.36 -8.21 5.15
C GLY A 103 12.04 -9.69 5.29
N ALA A 104 10.87 -10.01 5.89
CA ALA A 104 10.43 -11.38 6.10
C ALA A 104 9.55 -11.92 4.95
N HIS A 105 8.85 -11.06 4.23
CA HIS A 105 7.81 -11.48 3.27
C HIS A 105 8.28 -11.46 1.82
N PHE A 106 9.29 -10.66 1.47
CA PHE A 106 9.78 -10.57 0.10
C PHE A 106 10.78 -11.70 -0.22
N PRO A 107 10.89 -12.10 -1.49
CA PRO A 107 11.96 -12.99 -1.93
C PRO A 107 13.33 -12.43 -1.58
N ILE A 108 14.28 -13.30 -1.22
CA ILE A 108 15.61 -12.88 -0.76
C ILE A 108 16.36 -12.01 -1.80
N GLU A 109 16.15 -12.24 -3.08
CA GLU A 109 16.79 -11.44 -4.12
C GLU A 109 16.21 -10.02 -4.16
N ALA A 110 14.89 -9.85 -3.97
CA ALA A 110 14.27 -8.52 -3.83
C ALA A 110 14.85 -7.77 -2.62
N VAL A 111 14.98 -8.45 -1.47
CA VAL A 111 15.58 -7.86 -0.26
C VAL A 111 17.03 -7.44 -0.49
N LYS A 112 17.84 -8.26 -1.20
CA LYS A 112 19.22 -7.91 -1.55
C LYS A 112 19.30 -6.68 -2.44
N HIS A 113 18.35 -6.49 -3.37
CA HIS A 113 18.29 -5.32 -4.23
C HIS A 113 17.88 -4.08 -3.41
N LEU A 114 16.81 -4.17 -2.64
CA LEU A 114 16.33 -3.07 -1.79
C LEU A 114 17.43 -2.54 -0.84
N ARG A 115 18.27 -3.42 -0.29
CA ARG A 115 19.40 -3.03 0.57
C ARG A 115 20.50 -2.23 -0.11
N LYS A 116 20.47 -2.06 -1.42
CA LYS A 116 21.41 -1.19 -2.16
C LYS A 116 20.94 0.26 -2.20
N HIS A 117 19.67 0.50 -1.88
CA HIS A 117 18.99 1.79 -1.99
C HIS A 117 18.53 2.27 -0.61
N PRO A 118 18.29 3.58 -0.42
CA PRO A 118 17.72 4.09 0.82
C PRO A 118 16.41 3.34 1.17
N TRP A 119 16.38 2.76 2.36
CA TRP A 119 15.24 1.98 2.83
C TRP A 119 14.75 2.53 4.16
N ILE A 120 13.48 2.97 4.19
CA ILE A 120 12.78 3.48 5.38
C ILE A 120 11.68 2.51 5.77
N THR A 121 11.64 2.11 7.03
CA THR A 121 10.57 1.30 7.61
C THR A 121 9.76 2.14 8.59
N ILE A 122 8.45 2.21 8.40
CA ILE A 122 7.49 2.86 9.29
C ILE A 122 6.60 1.76 9.88
N ASP A 123 6.83 1.42 11.15
CA ASP A 123 6.11 0.33 11.81
C ASP A 123 6.12 0.55 13.33
N PRO A 124 5.02 0.28 14.05
CA PRO A 124 5.00 0.40 15.51
C PRO A 124 5.92 -0.60 16.21
N ASN A 125 6.28 -1.70 15.56
CA ASN A 125 7.07 -2.78 16.14
C ASN A 125 8.43 -2.94 15.43
N ILE A 126 9.38 -3.47 16.18
CA ILE A 126 10.63 -3.95 15.60
C ILE A 126 10.36 -5.25 14.85
N CYS A 127 10.69 -5.25 13.56
CA CYS A 127 10.53 -6.40 12.65
C CYS A 127 11.82 -6.59 11.83
N MET A 128 11.91 -7.62 11.00
CA MET A 128 13.10 -7.86 10.20
C MET A 128 13.39 -6.68 9.26
N ALA A 129 12.36 -6.08 8.66
CA ALA A 129 12.54 -4.90 7.81
C ALA A 129 13.15 -3.74 8.59
N SER A 130 12.73 -3.49 9.84
CA SER A 130 13.27 -2.40 10.66
C SER A 130 14.73 -2.63 11.08
N GLU A 131 15.15 -3.89 11.22
CA GLU A 131 16.54 -4.26 11.56
C GLU A 131 17.51 -4.10 10.37
N ILE A 132 17.02 -4.21 9.14
CA ILE A 132 17.83 -4.18 7.94
C ILE A 132 17.69 -2.91 7.10
N SER A 133 16.70 -2.06 7.39
CA SER A 133 16.51 -0.75 6.76
C SER A 133 17.50 0.29 7.29
N ASP A 134 17.71 1.36 6.54
CA ASP A 134 18.58 2.48 6.95
C ASP A 134 17.95 3.32 8.05
N LEU A 135 16.62 3.39 8.08
CA LEU A 135 15.87 4.17 9.06
C LEU A 135 14.58 3.44 9.45
N HIS A 136 14.37 3.26 10.77
CA HIS A 136 13.09 2.83 11.33
C HIS A 136 12.43 4.01 12.06
N ILE A 137 11.19 4.31 11.69
CA ILE A 137 10.37 5.34 12.34
C ILE A 137 9.22 4.64 13.07
N PRO A 138 9.26 4.56 14.41
CA PRO A 138 8.15 4.00 15.18
C PRO A 138 6.94 4.94 15.16
N VAL A 139 5.76 4.36 14.94
CA VAL A 139 4.47 5.08 14.95
C VAL A 139 3.51 4.43 15.94
N GLY A 140 2.50 5.17 16.37
CA GLY A 140 1.52 4.67 17.34
C GLY A 140 0.60 3.61 16.77
N ILE A 141 0.29 2.59 17.57
CA ILE A 141 -0.63 1.50 17.20
C ILE A 141 -2.06 2.05 17.12
N VAL A 142 -2.63 2.02 15.92
CA VAL A 142 -4.01 2.49 15.66
C VAL A 142 -5.02 1.65 16.45
N GLY A 143 -5.90 2.34 17.18
CA GLY A 143 -6.91 1.72 18.05
C GLY A 143 -6.40 1.26 19.40
N VAL A 144 -5.12 1.50 19.71
CA VAL A 144 -4.51 1.28 21.01
C VAL A 144 -3.89 2.58 21.50
N GLU A 145 -2.90 3.11 20.82
CA GLU A 145 -2.11 4.29 21.21
C GLU A 145 -2.54 5.56 20.47
N VAL A 146 -3.08 5.40 19.26
CA VAL A 146 -3.58 6.52 18.44
C VAL A 146 -4.97 6.20 17.87
N PRO A 147 -5.82 7.21 17.63
CA PRO A 147 -7.09 7.01 16.94
C PRO A 147 -6.85 6.75 15.45
N GLY A 148 -7.86 6.23 14.75
CA GLY A 148 -7.80 6.09 13.30
C GLY A 148 -9.03 5.43 12.72
N ILE A 149 -9.15 5.41 11.41
CA ILE A 149 -10.21 4.72 10.68
C ILE A 149 -9.65 3.44 10.08
N VAL A 150 -10.29 2.33 10.41
CA VAL A 150 -9.93 1.01 9.91
C VAL A 150 -11.08 0.45 9.11
N TYR A 151 -10.79 -0.07 7.94
CA TYR A 151 -11.78 -0.71 7.10
C TYR A 151 -11.85 -2.21 7.38
N ARG A 152 -13.02 -2.66 7.77
CA ARG A 152 -13.31 -4.09 7.88
C ARG A 152 -13.26 -4.75 6.48
N MET A 153 -13.06 -6.06 6.40
CA MET A 153 -12.92 -6.80 5.14
C MET A 153 -14.10 -6.67 4.17
N ASP A 154 -15.27 -6.25 4.65
CA ASP A 154 -16.47 -5.93 3.87
C ASP A 154 -16.63 -4.43 3.56
N ASN A 155 -15.53 -3.67 3.61
CA ASN A 155 -15.44 -2.24 3.33
C ASN A 155 -16.26 -1.34 4.28
N VAL A 156 -16.59 -1.81 5.49
CA VAL A 156 -17.24 -0.98 6.50
C VAL A 156 -16.16 -0.21 7.27
N PRO A 157 -16.14 1.13 7.24
CA PRO A 157 -15.22 1.92 8.03
C PRO A 157 -15.61 1.87 9.51
N ILE A 158 -14.61 1.66 10.36
CA ILE A 158 -14.76 1.65 11.82
C ILE A 158 -13.82 2.70 12.40
N GLN A 159 -14.38 3.63 13.17
CA GLN A 159 -13.61 4.61 13.92
C GLN A 159 -13.06 3.96 15.19
N TYR A 160 -11.75 3.81 15.27
CA TYR A 160 -11.07 3.40 16.51
C TYR A 160 -10.67 4.62 17.34
N ARG A 161 -10.72 4.43 18.66
CA ARG A 161 -10.29 5.42 19.64
C ARG A 161 -9.00 4.97 20.31
N LYS A 162 -8.21 5.93 20.73
CA LYS A 162 -7.06 5.68 21.60
C LYS A 162 -7.51 5.12 22.95
N VAL A 163 -6.78 4.15 23.48
CA VAL A 163 -7.02 3.51 24.78
C VAL A 163 -5.93 3.88 25.79
N ILE A 164 -4.68 3.94 25.34
CA ILE A 164 -3.51 4.33 26.14
C ILE A 164 -2.73 5.41 25.38
N ASP A 165 -1.87 6.13 26.07
CA ASP A 165 -0.96 7.07 25.43
C ASP A 165 0.19 6.33 24.75
N PRO A 166 0.66 6.78 23.56
CA PRO A 166 1.85 6.23 22.93
C PRO A 166 3.09 6.54 23.78
N PRO A 167 4.19 5.83 23.60
CA PRO A 167 5.48 6.21 24.15
C PRO A 167 5.87 7.64 23.78
N GLU A 168 6.70 8.27 24.61
CA GLU A 168 7.17 9.64 24.36
C GLU A 168 7.88 9.75 22.99
N GLY A 169 7.50 10.74 22.19
CA GLY A 169 8.05 10.96 20.86
C GLY A 169 7.41 10.14 19.73
N VAL A 170 6.55 9.18 20.05
CA VAL A 170 5.81 8.39 19.06
C VAL A 170 4.54 9.12 18.65
N ILE A 171 4.36 9.31 17.33
CA ILE A 171 3.22 10.02 16.72
C ILE A 171 2.38 9.06 15.87
N SER A 172 1.23 9.51 15.38
CA SER A 172 0.42 8.72 14.45
C SER A 172 1.00 8.72 13.03
N ASP A 173 0.62 7.73 12.23
CA ASP A 173 0.92 7.70 10.80
C ASP A 173 0.45 8.98 10.11
N GLU A 174 -0.77 9.44 10.42
CA GLU A 174 -1.35 10.65 9.85
C GLU A 174 -0.47 11.88 10.10
N GLU A 175 -0.07 12.11 11.35
CA GLU A 175 0.80 13.22 11.73
C GLU A 175 2.19 13.10 11.09
N LEU A 176 2.74 11.88 11.02
CA LEU A 176 4.03 11.63 10.37
C LEU A 176 3.99 12.00 8.89
N PHE A 177 2.98 11.52 8.15
CA PHE A 177 2.85 11.80 6.72
C PHE A 177 2.55 13.27 6.43
N GLU A 178 1.78 13.94 7.29
CA GLU A 178 1.57 15.39 7.18
C GLU A 178 2.89 16.16 7.32
N ARG A 179 3.73 15.83 8.32
CA ARG A 179 5.04 16.43 8.49
C ARG A 179 5.98 16.16 7.31
N ILE A 180 6.00 14.93 6.79
CA ILE A 180 6.78 14.57 5.59
C ILE A 180 6.32 15.40 4.39
N HIS A 181 5.01 15.48 4.16
CA HIS A 181 4.45 16.22 3.04
C HIS A 181 4.82 17.72 3.11
N LEU A 182 4.62 18.35 4.26
CA LEU A 182 4.99 19.75 4.45
C LEU A 182 6.48 19.98 4.16
N ARG A 183 7.35 19.11 4.67
CA ARG A 183 8.80 19.25 4.43
C ARG A 183 9.19 19.02 2.97
N LEU A 184 8.54 18.11 2.28
CA LEU A 184 8.75 17.91 0.83
C LEU A 184 8.34 19.16 0.05
N CYS A 185 7.19 19.77 0.34
CA CYS A 185 6.77 21.02 -0.30
C CYS A 185 7.77 22.16 -0.07
N GLU A 186 8.36 22.27 1.13
CA GLU A 186 9.41 23.25 1.43
C GLU A 186 10.66 23.00 0.58
N LEU A 187 11.12 21.76 0.51
CA LEU A 187 12.31 21.37 -0.29
C LEU A 187 12.09 21.64 -1.78
N GLU A 188 10.93 21.28 -2.31
CA GLU A 188 10.57 21.57 -3.71
C GLU A 188 10.58 23.10 -4.00
N ALA A 189 10.11 23.91 -3.06
CA ALA A 189 10.15 25.37 -3.19
C ALA A 189 11.58 25.90 -3.13
N GLU A 190 12.43 25.37 -2.24
CA GLU A 190 13.85 25.71 -2.15
C GLU A 190 14.59 25.35 -3.45
N ASP A 191 14.34 24.18 -4.01
CA ASP A 191 14.94 23.71 -5.27
C ASP A 191 14.48 24.56 -6.46
N ALA A 192 13.20 24.94 -6.52
CA ALA A 192 12.67 25.80 -7.58
C ALA A 192 13.32 27.19 -7.60
N VAL A 193 13.73 27.70 -6.43
CA VAL A 193 14.46 28.97 -6.31
C VAL A 193 15.93 28.82 -6.73
N ASN A 194 16.54 27.66 -6.48
CA ASN A 194 17.96 27.40 -6.72
C ASN A 194 18.28 26.88 -8.14
N VAL A 195 17.29 26.44 -8.92
CA VAL A 195 17.50 26.03 -10.31
C VAL A 195 17.55 27.29 -11.18
N PRO A 196 18.70 27.67 -11.79
CA PRO A 196 18.73 28.74 -12.76
C PRO A 196 17.79 28.41 -13.92
N ALA A 197 16.95 29.38 -14.31
CA ALA A 197 16.00 29.24 -15.39
C ALA A 197 16.69 28.54 -16.59
N LYS A 198 16.33 27.31 -16.89
CA LYS A 198 16.78 26.63 -18.11
C LYS A 198 16.44 27.54 -19.26
N ALA A 199 17.44 27.98 -20.01
CA ALA A 199 17.27 28.81 -21.21
C ALA A 199 16.17 28.18 -22.07
N ALA A 200 15.18 29.00 -22.43
CA ALA A 200 14.13 28.59 -23.34
C ALA A 200 14.77 27.98 -24.60
N PRO A 201 14.25 26.89 -25.16
CA PRO A 201 14.79 26.36 -26.40
C PRO A 201 14.71 27.43 -27.47
N GLU A 202 15.87 27.80 -28.02
CA GLU A 202 15.96 28.76 -29.15
C GLU A 202 15.07 28.29 -30.29
N GLY A 203 14.34 29.26 -30.79
CA GLY A 203 13.23 29.13 -31.73
C GLY A 203 13.40 28.13 -32.87
N VAL A 204 12.35 27.40 -33.08
CA VAL A 204 12.01 26.84 -34.38
C VAL A 204 11.82 28.05 -35.34
N ARG A 205 12.82 28.33 -36.18
CA ARG A 205 12.66 29.24 -37.32
C ARG A 205 11.53 28.69 -38.20
N ALA A 206 10.48 29.49 -38.35
CA ALA A 206 9.54 29.30 -39.44
C ALA A 206 10.34 29.37 -40.75
N GLY A 207 10.46 28.26 -41.41
CA GLY A 207 10.97 28.17 -42.78
C GLY A 207 9.81 28.29 -43.77
N GLU A 208 10.02 29.11 -44.73
CA GLU A 208 9.19 29.45 -45.87
C GLU A 208 8.55 28.25 -46.58
#